data_0c975c1a48e3b36352afc7b21c2705c1
#
_entry.id   0c975c1a48e3b36352afc7b21c2705c1
#
_cell.length_a   1.000
_cell.length_b   1.000
_cell.length_c   1.000
_cell.angle_alpha   90.00
_cell.angle_beta   90.00
_cell.angle_gamma   90.00
#
_symmetry.space_group_name_H-M   'P 1'
#
loop_
_entity.id
_entity.type
_entity.pdbx_description
1 polymer ?
#
loop_
_entity_poly.entity_id
_entity_poly.type
_entity_poly.pdbx_seq_one_letter_code
_entity_poly.pdbx_strand_id
1 'polypeptide(L)'
;SACFGLTTKFSECMLGFKFREVNAKGEMKGGPMFTMKNGFKNKKAGLFLGTAFALFAVLASFGIGNMTQANSISTAINTTFGVSNEIVGAVLTVMTLAVIVGGITSISKVSSVVVPGMAVFYILAGLSCIILNIENIPHGLYLIVMMAFDPTAVEGGVVGTITVSVMNAMRYGVARGCFSNEAGLGSAAISAAASTTDHPARQGYISMTGTFIDTIVVCTITGLTIASSGVLGMVGADGKPLTGVALTMAAFSSNIGVIGSYIVSIGIILFAYSTILGWEYNGEKAWEYLFGTHKYNIIYRVVFSLVVYVGATQTLDLVWNLSDIANALMAIPNLISILVLAPVIKEEVFSFQAVIEKEKAAARKEALAEAEEAQKI
;
A
#
# COMPACT_ATOMS: atom_id res chain seq x y z
N SER A 1 -10.64 9.44 -1.96
CA SER A 1 -9.17 9.63 -1.84
C SER A 1 -8.42 9.14 -3.09
N ALA A 2 -8.71 7.95 -3.63
CA ALA A 2 -7.92 7.35 -4.72
C ALA A 2 -7.77 8.23 -5.97
N CYS A 3 -8.81 8.89 -6.45
CA CYS A 3 -8.74 9.74 -7.65
C CYS A 3 -7.70 10.86 -7.52
N PHE A 4 -7.63 11.50 -6.35
CA PHE A 4 -6.58 12.47 -6.04
C PHE A 4 -5.24 11.77 -5.75
N GLY A 5 -5.30 10.60 -5.14
CA GLY A 5 -4.14 9.77 -4.83
C GLY A 5 -3.32 9.38 -6.06
N LEU A 6 -3.95 9.18 -7.23
CA LEU A 6 -3.23 8.91 -8.49
C LEU A 6 -2.22 10.01 -8.81
N THR A 7 -2.66 11.28 -8.77
CA THR A 7 -1.78 12.43 -9.05
C THR A 7 -0.70 12.60 -7.98
N THR A 8 -1.06 12.38 -6.71
CA THR A 8 -0.12 12.48 -5.59
C THR A 8 0.96 11.39 -5.70
N LYS A 9 0.55 10.14 -5.96
CA LYS A 9 1.46 9.00 -6.17
C LYS A 9 2.40 9.22 -7.34
N PHE A 10 1.85 9.69 -8.48
CA PHE A 10 2.66 10.10 -9.63
C PHE A 10 3.74 11.09 -9.21
N SER A 11 3.33 12.17 -8.53
CA SER A 11 4.21 13.29 -8.20
C SER A 11 5.33 12.89 -7.24
N GLU A 12 5.00 12.16 -6.15
CA GLU A 12 6.00 11.74 -5.16
C GLU A 12 7.01 10.74 -5.73
N CYS A 13 6.55 9.76 -6.53
CA CYS A 13 7.44 8.76 -7.12
C CYS A 13 8.33 9.35 -8.21
N MET A 14 7.79 10.25 -9.03
CA MET A 14 8.56 10.99 -10.02
C MET A 14 9.66 11.85 -9.37
N LEU A 15 9.32 12.62 -8.33
CA LEU A 15 10.28 13.44 -7.60
C LEU A 15 11.32 12.58 -6.86
N GLY A 16 10.90 11.47 -6.24
CA GLY A 16 11.80 10.54 -5.57
C GLY A 16 12.81 9.92 -6.52
N PHE A 17 12.39 9.61 -7.76
CA PHE A 17 13.28 9.15 -8.82
C PHE A 17 14.21 10.25 -9.32
N LYS A 18 13.69 11.46 -9.59
CA LYS A 18 14.48 12.58 -10.10
C LYS A 18 15.62 13.00 -9.18
N PHE A 19 15.37 13.07 -7.88
CA PHE A 19 16.31 13.57 -6.88
C PHE A 19 17.06 12.47 -6.12
N ARG A 20 17.06 11.23 -6.63
CA ARG A 20 17.78 10.11 -6.06
C ARG A 20 19.30 10.29 -6.09
N GLU A 21 19.98 9.63 -5.18
CA GLU A 21 21.44 9.56 -5.07
C GLU A 21 21.91 8.11 -5.19
N VAL A 22 23.18 7.90 -5.44
CA VAL A 22 23.83 6.58 -5.45
C VAL A 22 24.66 6.45 -4.18
N ASN A 23 24.53 5.34 -3.45
CA ASN A 23 25.35 5.10 -2.26
C ASN A 23 26.72 4.51 -2.63
N ALA A 24 27.60 4.35 -1.61
CA ALA A 24 28.95 3.81 -1.80
C ALA A 24 28.97 2.35 -2.33
N LYS A 25 27.84 1.63 -2.29
CA LYS A 25 27.68 0.29 -2.84
C LYS A 25 27.11 0.27 -4.26
N GLY A 26 26.86 1.44 -4.87
CA GLY A 26 26.21 1.54 -6.18
C GLY A 26 24.67 1.39 -6.13
N GLU A 27 24.05 1.30 -4.94
CA GLU A 27 22.61 1.21 -4.80
C GLU A 27 21.96 2.59 -4.90
N MET A 28 20.82 2.66 -5.57
CA MET A 28 20.00 3.88 -5.63
C MET A 28 19.32 4.11 -4.29
N LYS A 29 19.32 5.36 -3.84
CA LYS A 29 18.61 5.82 -2.66
C LYS A 29 17.88 7.12 -2.95
N GLY A 30 16.61 7.16 -2.67
CA GLY A 30 15.75 8.31 -2.96
C GLY A 30 14.56 8.35 -2.03
N GLY A 31 13.54 9.07 -2.45
CA GLY A 31 12.34 9.32 -1.67
C GLY A 31 12.27 10.75 -1.16
N PRO A 32 11.22 11.12 -0.41
CA PRO A 32 10.97 12.50 -0.02
C PRO A 32 12.12 13.18 0.72
N MET A 33 12.88 12.45 1.54
CA MET A 33 14.04 13.00 2.25
C MET A 33 15.10 13.50 1.28
N PHE A 34 15.38 12.78 0.20
CA PHE A 34 16.32 13.23 -0.85
C PHE A 34 15.70 14.28 -1.75
N THR A 35 14.40 14.15 -2.06
CA THR A 35 13.65 15.15 -2.82
C THR A 35 13.73 16.53 -2.17
N MET A 36 13.50 16.64 -0.86
CA MET A 36 13.58 17.89 -0.12
C MET A 36 15.01 18.40 0.00
N LYS A 37 15.96 17.52 0.34
CA LYS A 37 17.39 17.84 0.45
C LYS A 37 17.93 18.44 -0.85
N ASN A 38 17.63 17.81 -1.99
CA ASN A 38 18.23 18.15 -3.28
C ASN A 38 17.39 19.16 -4.08
N GLY A 39 16.06 19.09 -3.99
CA GLY A 39 15.14 19.88 -4.81
C GLY A 39 14.82 21.27 -4.25
N PHE A 40 14.87 21.48 -2.94
CA PHE A 40 14.50 22.77 -2.35
C PHE A 40 15.54 23.84 -2.60
N LYS A 41 15.10 25.05 -2.96
CA LYS A 41 15.97 26.24 -3.08
C LYS A 41 16.58 26.58 -1.74
N ASN A 42 15.77 26.58 -0.66
CA ASN A 42 16.26 26.76 0.70
C ASN A 42 16.80 25.43 1.26
N LYS A 43 18.11 25.26 1.17
CA LYS A 43 18.78 24.00 1.58
C LYS A 43 18.60 23.67 3.07
N LYS A 44 18.49 24.68 3.96
CA LYS A 44 18.24 24.45 5.38
C LYS A 44 16.84 23.90 5.62
N ALA A 45 15.83 24.48 4.98
CA ALA A 45 14.45 23.98 5.06
C ALA A 45 14.32 22.57 4.44
N GLY A 46 14.99 22.33 3.30
CA GLY A 46 15.00 21.02 2.66
C GLY A 46 15.65 19.94 3.53
N LEU A 47 16.77 20.25 4.18
CA LEU A 47 17.44 19.33 5.11
C LEU A 47 16.58 19.05 6.35
N PHE A 48 16.00 20.10 6.97
CA PHE A 48 15.14 19.94 8.14
C PHE A 48 13.92 19.06 7.85
N LEU A 49 13.16 19.38 6.79
CA LEU A 49 11.98 18.61 6.43
C LEU A 49 12.33 17.19 5.94
N GLY A 50 13.44 17.03 5.23
CA GLY A 50 13.94 15.72 4.82
C GLY A 50 14.32 14.84 6.00
N THR A 51 14.97 15.42 7.02
CA THR A 51 15.31 14.69 8.26
C THR A 51 14.07 14.35 9.07
N ALA A 52 13.11 15.28 9.19
CA ALA A 52 11.83 15.02 9.84
C ALA A 52 11.05 13.89 9.14
N PHE A 53 10.98 13.94 7.81
CA PHE A 53 10.36 12.86 7.03
C PHE A 53 11.04 11.51 7.29
N ALA A 54 12.37 11.45 7.24
CA ALA A 54 13.11 10.21 7.45
C ALA A 54 12.86 9.63 8.86
N LEU A 55 12.83 10.47 9.89
CA LEU A 55 12.50 10.05 11.25
C LEU A 55 11.08 9.46 11.31
N PHE A 56 10.09 10.16 10.75
CA PHE A 56 8.71 9.69 10.73
C PHE A 56 8.52 8.43 9.86
N ALA A 57 9.27 8.31 8.77
CA ALA A 57 9.25 7.11 7.92
C ALA A 57 9.79 5.87 8.66
N VAL A 58 10.86 6.03 9.46
CA VAL A 58 11.36 4.95 10.33
C VAL A 58 10.29 4.55 11.35
N LEU A 59 9.63 5.51 12.01
CA LEU A 59 8.57 5.21 12.97
C LEU A 59 7.36 4.54 12.29
N ALA A 60 6.94 5.07 11.14
CA ALA A 60 5.83 4.52 10.37
C ALA A 60 6.09 3.10 9.89
N SER A 61 7.34 2.76 9.54
CA SER A 61 7.69 1.41 9.09
C SER A 61 7.40 0.34 10.14
N PHE A 62 7.57 0.65 11.42
CA PHE A 62 7.20 -0.25 12.52
C PHE A 62 5.68 -0.36 12.73
N GLY A 63 4.91 0.66 12.39
CA GLY A 63 3.45 0.66 12.49
C GLY A 63 2.79 0.00 11.27
N ILE A 64 2.55 0.81 10.22
CA ILE A 64 1.81 0.41 9.01
C ILE A 64 2.49 -0.75 8.28
N GLY A 65 3.82 -0.73 8.19
CA GLY A 65 4.61 -1.69 7.43
C GLY A 65 4.90 -2.99 8.16
N ASN A 66 4.70 -3.06 9.47
CA ASN A 66 5.13 -4.18 10.30
C ASN A 66 4.00 -4.68 11.21
N MET A 67 3.74 -3.95 12.30
CA MET A 67 2.82 -4.42 13.35
C MET A 67 1.40 -4.66 12.83
N THR A 68 0.85 -3.77 12.00
CA THR A 68 -0.50 -3.92 11.43
C THR A 68 -0.59 -5.15 10.53
N GLN A 69 0.44 -5.40 9.74
CA GLN A 69 0.50 -6.54 8.84
C GLN A 69 0.64 -7.84 9.61
N ALA A 70 1.56 -7.90 10.59
CA ALA A 70 1.77 -9.07 11.44
C ALA A 70 0.51 -9.41 12.25
N ASN A 71 -0.19 -8.40 12.78
CA ASN A 71 -1.47 -8.57 13.48
C ASN A 71 -2.54 -9.16 12.56
N SER A 72 -2.66 -8.64 11.34
CA SER A 72 -3.63 -9.15 10.36
C SER A 72 -3.36 -10.60 9.97
N ILE A 73 -2.09 -10.98 9.76
CA ILE A 73 -1.71 -12.37 9.47
C ILE A 73 -2.02 -13.28 10.66
N SER A 74 -1.62 -12.88 11.87
CA SER A 74 -1.84 -13.70 13.06
C SER A 74 -3.33 -13.90 13.36
N THR A 75 -4.15 -12.85 13.19
CA THR A 75 -5.60 -12.93 13.31
C THR A 75 -6.21 -13.88 12.27
N ALA A 76 -5.81 -13.77 11.00
CA ALA A 76 -6.29 -14.65 9.94
C ALA A 76 -5.95 -16.12 10.21
N ILE A 77 -4.71 -16.41 10.59
CA ILE A 77 -4.24 -17.78 10.86
C ILE A 77 -4.92 -18.34 12.13
N ASN A 78 -5.04 -17.54 13.18
CA ASN A 78 -5.71 -17.95 14.40
C ASN A 78 -7.19 -18.28 14.15
N THR A 79 -7.91 -17.41 13.43
CA THR A 79 -9.34 -17.59 13.12
C THR A 79 -9.58 -18.81 12.20
N THR A 80 -8.68 -19.07 11.25
CA THR A 80 -8.88 -20.12 10.24
C THR A 80 -8.35 -21.48 10.69
N PHE A 81 -7.20 -21.50 11.36
CA PHE A 81 -6.46 -22.72 11.69
C PHE A 81 -6.32 -22.99 13.20
N GLY A 82 -6.75 -22.06 14.06
CA GLY A 82 -6.66 -22.19 15.51
C GLY A 82 -5.23 -22.14 16.07
N VAL A 83 -4.24 -21.63 15.27
CA VAL A 83 -2.85 -21.50 15.71
C VAL A 83 -2.71 -20.24 16.56
N SER A 84 -2.00 -20.32 17.69
CA SER A 84 -1.84 -19.18 18.59
C SER A 84 -1.01 -18.06 17.97
N ASN A 85 -1.31 -16.81 18.33
CA ASN A 85 -0.65 -15.61 17.79
C ASN A 85 0.86 -15.59 18.08
N GLU A 86 1.29 -16.19 19.21
CA GLU A 86 2.70 -16.29 19.60
C GLU A 86 3.48 -17.19 18.65
N ILE A 87 2.91 -18.34 18.26
CA ILE A 87 3.54 -19.25 17.29
C ILE A 87 3.64 -18.58 15.93
N VAL A 88 2.53 -17.96 15.47
CA VAL A 88 2.51 -17.24 14.20
C VAL A 88 3.54 -16.11 14.21
N GLY A 89 3.58 -15.30 15.28
CA GLY A 89 4.55 -14.22 15.43
C GLY A 89 6.00 -14.69 15.40
N ALA A 90 6.31 -15.80 16.08
CA ALA A 90 7.66 -16.38 16.07
C ALA A 90 8.07 -16.85 14.65
N VAL A 91 7.18 -17.55 13.95
CA VAL A 91 7.43 -18.02 12.58
C VAL A 91 7.62 -16.84 11.64
N LEU A 92 6.74 -15.84 11.68
CA LEU A 92 6.85 -14.64 10.84
C LEU A 92 8.16 -13.88 11.09
N THR A 93 8.58 -13.76 12.36
CA THR A 93 9.85 -13.12 12.72
C THR A 93 11.04 -13.80 12.07
N VAL A 94 11.10 -15.14 12.17
CA VAL A 94 12.19 -15.93 11.57
C VAL A 94 12.17 -15.82 10.04
N MET A 95 10.99 -15.95 9.42
CA MET A 95 10.85 -15.83 7.97
C MET A 95 11.25 -14.43 7.48
N THR A 96 10.81 -13.37 8.18
CA THR A 96 11.16 -11.99 7.84
C THR A 96 12.65 -11.78 7.92
N LEU A 97 13.29 -12.19 9.02
CA LEU A 97 14.73 -12.07 9.18
C LEU A 97 15.50 -12.83 8.09
N ALA A 98 15.07 -14.04 7.75
CA ALA A 98 15.70 -14.84 6.70
C ALA A 98 15.68 -14.17 5.32
N VAL A 99 14.57 -13.49 4.97
CA VAL A 99 14.44 -12.80 3.68
C VAL A 99 15.23 -11.49 3.67
N ILE A 100 15.12 -10.66 4.73
CA ILE A 100 15.69 -9.31 4.74
C ILE A 100 17.22 -9.30 4.92
N VAL A 101 17.81 -10.34 5.45
CA VAL A 101 19.30 -10.48 5.49
C VAL A 101 19.89 -10.43 4.09
N GLY A 102 19.18 -10.95 3.07
CA GLY A 102 19.58 -10.89 1.67
C GLY A 102 19.40 -9.52 1.00
N GLY A 103 18.81 -8.53 1.69
CA GLY A 103 18.61 -7.17 1.20
C GLY A 103 17.62 -7.07 0.04
N ILE A 104 17.68 -5.93 -0.69
CA ILE A 104 16.70 -5.58 -1.75
C ILE A 104 16.59 -6.65 -2.85
N THR A 105 17.66 -7.34 -3.19
CA THR A 105 17.64 -8.39 -4.22
C THR A 105 16.82 -9.60 -3.79
N SER A 106 16.87 -9.99 -2.53
CA SER A 106 16.05 -11.06 -1.97
C SER A 106 14.59 -10.64 -1.88
N ILE A 107 14.32 -9.45 -1.36
CA ILE A 107 12.97 -8.86 -1.26
C ILE A 107 12.32 -8.79 -2.64
N SER A 108 13.03 -8.25 -3.65
CA SER A 108 12.53 -8.12 -5.02
C SER A 108 12.21 -9.46 -5.66
N LYS A 109 13.04 -10.50 -5.47
CA LYS A 109 12.78 -11.84 -5.99
C LYS A 109 11.48 -12.43 -5.42
N VAL A 110 11.28 -12.32 -4.12
CA VAL A 110 10.05 -12.80 -3.47
C VAL A 110 8.85 -12.00 -3.96
N SER A 111 8.91 -10.68 -3.91
CA SER A 111 7.80 -9.80 -4.27
C SER A 111 7.40 -9.91 -5.75
N SER A 112 8.36 -10.07 -6.67
CA SER A 112 8.07 -10.16 -8.12
C SER A 112 7.25 -11.39 -8.51
N VAL A 113 7.29 -12.45 -7.73
CA VAL A 113 6.51 -13.67 -7.94
C VAL A 113 5.20 -13.63 -7.13
N VAL A 114 5.29 -13.25 -5.86
CA VAL A 114 4.16 -13.28 -4.93
C VAL A 114 3.12 -12.24 -5.29
N VAL A 115 3.53 -10.98 -5.57
CA VAL A 115 2.57 -9.87 -5.73
C VAL A 115 1.64 -10.03 -6.93
N PRO A 116 2.10 -10.33 -8.15
CA PRO A 116 1.18 -10.55 -9.27
C PRO A 116 0.27 -11.78 -9.05
N GLY A 117 0.83 -12.87 -8.54
CA GLY A 117 0.06 -14.10 -8.27
C GLY A 117 -1.06 -13.89 -7.25
N MET A 118 -0.75 -13.21 -6.13
CA MET A 118 -1.76 -12.92 -5.11
C MET A 118 -2.85 -11.95 -5.61
N ALA A 119 -2.47 -10.93 -6.41
CA ALA A 119 -3.43 -9.97 -6.95
C ALA A 119 -4.44 -10.65 -7.87
N VAL A 120 -3.97 -11.48 -8.80
CA VAL A 120 -4.84 -12.25 -9.70
C VAL A 120 -5.73 -13.20 -8.91
N PHE A 121 -5.15 -13.95 -7.97
CA PHE A 121 -5.89 -14.89 -7.12
C PHE A 121 -7.03 -14.20 -6.35
N TYR A 122 -6.73 -13.06 -5.71
CA TYR A 122 -7.72 -12.32 -4.91
C TYR A 122 -8.80 -11.67 -5.78
N ILE A 123 -8.42 -11.08 -6.93
CA ILE A 123 -9.38 -10.48 -7.87
C ILE A 123 -10.34 -11.55 -8.40
N LEU A 124 -9.85 -12.73 -8.81
CA LEU A 124 -10.70 -13.81 -9.29
C LEU A 124 -11.66 -14.30 -8.20
N ALA A 125 -11.19 -14.46 -6.97
CA ALA A 125 -12.02 -14.87 -5.86
C ALA A 125 -13.10 -13.83 -5.53
N GLY A 126 -12.74 -12.55 -5.46
CA GLY A 126 -13.68 -11.47 -5.21
C GLY A 126 -14.72 -11.30 -6.33
N LEU A 127 -14.30 -11.38 -7.60
CA LEU A 127 -15.22 -11.39 -8.73
C LEU A 127 -16.17 -12.58 -8.68
N SER A 128 -15.70 -13.76 -8.26
CA SER A 128 -16.58 -14.92 -8.07
C SER A 128 -17.65 -14.64 -7.01
N CYS A 129 -17.30 -14.02 -5.89
CA CYS A 129 -18.27 -13.60 -4.87
C CYS A 129 -19.30 -12.61 -5.43
N ILE A 130 -18.86 -11.63 -6.23
CA ILE A 130 -19.73 -10.62 -6.85
C ILE A 130 -20.69 -11.30 -7.84
N ILE A 131 -20.21 -12.21 -8.70
CA ILE A 131 -21.02 -12.91 -9.70
C ILE A 131 -22.07 -13.80 -9.00
N LEU A 132 -21.66 -14.54 -7.99
CA LEU A 132 -22.58 -15.42 -7.25
C LEU A 132 -23.63 -14.66 -6.45
N ASN A 133 -23.37 -13.41 -6.10
CA ASN A 133 -24.26 -12.53 -5.33
C ASN A 133 -24.76 -11.33 -6.14
N ILE A 134 -24.89 -11.49 -7.47
CA ILE A 134 -25.15 -10.37 -8.39
C ILE A 134 -26.46 -9.65 -8.11
N GLU A 135 -27.47 -10.38 -7.61
CA GLU A 135 -28.80 -9.83 -7.27
C GLU A 135 -28.73 -8.83 -6.13
N ASN A 136 -27.77 -8.97 -5.19
CA ASN A 136 -27.57 -8.07 -4.05
C ASN A 136 -26.58 -6.94 -4.32
N ILE A 137 -25.92 -6.91 -5.48
CA ILE A 137 -24.97 -5.85 -5.84
C ILE A 137 -25.63 -4.45 -5.88
N PRO A 138 -26.83 -4.25 -6.49
CA PRO A 138 -27.49 -2.95 -6.47
C PRO A 138 -27.76 -2.45 -5.03
N HIS A 139 -28.17 -3.35 -4.13
CA HIS A 139 -28.36 -3.04 -2.73
C HIS A 139 -27.05 -2.72 -2.02
N GLY A 140 -25.99 -3.47 -2.28
CA GLY A 140 -24.65 -3.20 -1.75
C GLY A 140 -24.11 -1.82 -2.19
N LEU A 141 -24.28 -1.46 -3.46
CA LEU A 141 -23.93 -0.13 -3.97
C LEU A 141 -24.75 0.99 -3.29
N TYR A 142 -26.04 0.76 -3.13
CA TYR A 142 -26.93 1.67 -2.41
C TYR A 142 -26.45 1.89 -0.97
N LEU A 143 -26.10 0.82 -0.24
CA LEU A 143 -25.58 0.92 1.13
C LEU A 143 -24.27 1.71 1.18
N ILE A 144 -23.32 1.45 0.28
CA ILE A 144 -22.05 2.18 0.23
C ILE A 144 -22.27 3.67 0.06
N VAL A 145 -23.16 4.07 -0.87
CA VAL A 145 -23.46 5.47 -1.12
C VAL A 145 -24.24 6.10 0.05
N MET A 146 -25.29 5.44 0.53
CA MET A 146 -26.12 5.96 1.62
C MET A 146 -25.34 6.07 2.93
N MET A 147 -24.53 5.08 3.29
CA MET A 147 -23.69 5.14 4.50
C MET A 147 -22.59 6.21 4.42
N ALA A 148 -22.21 6.64 3.24
CA ALA A 148 -21.26 7.73 3.07
C ALA A 148 -21.90 9.13 3.32
N PHE A 149 -23.19 9.31 2.99
CA PHE A 149 -23.87 10.59 3.04
C PHE A 149 -25.00 10.67 4.09
N ASP A 150 -25.58 9.54 4.47
CA ASP A 150 -26.61 9.45 5.52
C ASP A 150 -26.23 8.36 6.55
N PRO A 151 -25.49 8.73 7.59
CA PRO A 151 -25.04 7.79 8.62
C PRO A 151 -26.18 7.20 9.49
N THR A 152 -27.41 7.69 9.35
CA THR A 152 -28.58 7.16 10.09
C THR A 152 -29.31 6.06 9.34
N ALA A 153 -29.00 5.84 8.06
CA ALA A 153 -29.67 4.90 7.17
C ALA A 153 -29.22 3.44 7.28
N VAL A 154 -28.74 2.98 8.42
CA VAL A 154 -28.50 1.55 8.65
C VAL A 154 -29.85 0.89 8.94
N GLU A 155 -30.62 0.63 7.92
CA GLU A 155 -31.73 -0.33 7.99
C GLU A 155 -31.16 -1.75 8.06
N GLY A 156 -31.41 -2.40 9.12
CA GLY A 156 -31.19 -3.83 9.17
C GLY A 156 -30.60 -4.33 10.44
N GLY A 157 -31.44 -4.53 11.38
CA GLY A 157 -31.34 -5.63 12.34
C GLY A 157 -30.40 -5.40 13.51
N VAL A 158 -31.07 -5.33 14.63
CA VAL A 158 -30.64 -5.78 15.95
C VAL A 158 -29.28 -5.26 16.41
N VAL A 159 -29.41 -4.28 17.29
CA VAL A 159 -28.41 -3.82 18.26
C VAL A 159 -27.26 -2.96 17.73
N GLY A 160 -27.42 -1.71 18.02
CA GLY A 160 -26.32 -0.74 18.01
C GLY A 160 -26.38 0.19 16.83
N THR A 161 -27.03 1.30 17.04
CA THR A 161 -26.89 2.51 16.24
C THR A 161 -25.41 2.86 16.14
N ILE A 162 -24.72 2.38 15.11
CA ILE A 162 -23.43 2.95 14.72
C ILE A 162 -23.77 4.32 14.15
N THR A 163 -23.86 5.32 15.01
CA THR A 163 -23.97 6.71 14.62
C THR A 163 -22.62 7.15 14.07
N VAL A 164 -22.32 6.70 12.85
CA VAL A 164 -21.14 7.16 12.15
C VAL A 164 -21.48 8.54 11.61
N SER A 165 -21.00 9.61 12.24
CA SER A 165 -21.16 10.95 11.69
C SER A 165 -20.47 11.03 10.32
N VAL A 166 -20.97 11.86 9.40
CA VAL A 166 -20.33 12.13 8.09
C VAL A 166 -18.83 12.40 8.26
N MET A 167 -18.46 13.10 9.34
CA MET A 167 -17.07 13.39 9.69
C MET A 167 -16.26 12.10 9.95
N ASN A 168 -16.80 11.12 10.65
CA ASN A 168 -16.13 9.87 10.91
C ASN A 168 -16.01 9.03 9.63
N ALA A 169 -17.06 8.96 8.81
CA ALA A 169 -16.99 8.27 7.52
C ALA A 169 -15.91 8.87 6.62
N MET A 170 -15.83 10.21 6.55
CA MET A 170 -14.78 10.91 5.80
C MET A 170 -13.39 10.63 6.39
N ARG A 171 -13.24 10.72 7.72
CA ARG A 171 -11.97 10.44 8.42
C ARG A 171 -11.48 9.03 8.13
N TYR A 172 -12.32 8.03 8.33
CA TYR A 172 -11.93 6.63 8.07
C TYR A 172 -11.71 6.37 6.58
N GLY A 173 -12.54 6.90 5.70
CA GLY A 173 -12.39 6.73 4.26
C GLY A 173 -11.09 7.31 3.72
N VAL A 174 -10.67 8.49 4.20
CA VAL A 174 -9.38 9.09 3.83
C VAL A 174 -8.23 8.31 4.45
N ALA A 175 -8.28 8.03 5.76
CA ALA A 175 -7.21 7.32 6.46
C ALA A 175 -6.96 5.93 5.88
N ARG A 176 -8.02 5.14 5.65
CA ARG A 176 -7.88 3.78 5.07
C ARG A 176 -7.46 3.82 3.60
N GLY A 177 -7.94 4.80 2.81
CA GLY A 177 -7.48 4.99 1.44
C GLY A 177 -5.99 5.32 1.37
N CYS A 178 -5.51 6.28 2.16
CA CYS A 178 -4.08 6.60 2.23
C CYS A 178 -3.25 5.44 2.80
N PHE A 179 -3.80 4.65 3.71
CA PHE A 179 -3.15 3.46 4.25
C PHE A 179 -2.94 2.40 3.15
N SER A 180 -3.97 2.13 2.33
CA SER A 180 -3.93 1.09 1.30
C SER A 180 -2.99 1.45 0.16
N ASN A 181 -3.19 2.60 -0.48
CA ASN A 181 -2.43 2.99 -1.67
C ASN A 181 -1.17 3.81 -1.40
N GLU A 182 -0.95 4.22 -0.14
CA GLU A 182 0.21 5.00 0.32
C GLU A 182 0.39 6.37 -0.40
N ALA A 183 -0.59 6.84 -1.16
CA ALA A 183 -0.48 8.09 -1.88
C ALA A 183 -0.45 9.29 -0.92
N GLY A 184 0.58 10.11 -1.03
CA GLY A 184 0.82 11.25 -0.15
C GLY A 184 1.64 10.92 1.09
N LEU A 185 1.87 9.64 1.39
CA LEU A 185 2.76 9.23 2.48
C LEU A 185 4.25 9.37 2.12
N GLY A 186 4.59 9.29 0.82
CA GLY A 186 5.96 9.36 0.35
C GLY A 186 6.76 8.06 0.44
N SER A 187 6.23 7.03 1.08
CA SER A 187 6.88 5.71 1.22
C SER A 187 7.18 5.07 -0.12
N ALA A 188 6.21 5.06 -1.02
CA ALA A 188 6.38 4.50 -2.34
C ALA A 188 7.45 5.19 -3.20
N ALA A 189 7.73 6.47 -2.94
CA ALA A 189 8.80 7.19 -3.62
C ALA A 189 10.19 6.66 -3.24
N ILE A 190 10.36 6.03 -2.05
CA ILE A 190 11.61 5.43 -1.61
C ILE A 190 11.93 4.20 -2.47
N SER A 191 10.97 3.29 -2.62
CA SER A 191 11.13 2.09 -3.44
C SER A 191 11.16 2.42 -4.95
N ALA A 192 10.35 3.37 -5.42
CA ALA A 192 10.36 3.83 -6.80
C ALA A 192 11.72 4.41 -7.25
N ALA A 193 12.48 5.00 -6.33
CA ALA A 193 13.81 5.51 -6.63
C ALA A 193 14.82 4.42 -7.01
N ALA A 194 14.60 3.16 -6.61
CA ALA A 194 15.45 2.03 -6.98
C ALA A 194 15.18 1.47 -8.39
N SER A 195 14.14 1.96 -9.07
CA SER A 195 13.78 1.47 -10.40
C SER A 195 14.80 1.85 -11.48
N THR A 196 14.76 1.13 -12.60
CA THR A 196 15.68 1.29 -13.75
C THR A 196 15.05 1.98 -14.94
N THR A 197 13.92 2.68 -14.75
CA THR A 197 13.26 3.45 -15.81
C THR A 197 14.16 4.57 -16.34
N ASP A 198 13.89 4.98 -17.56
CA ASP A 198 14.70 5.96 -18.30
C ASP A 198 14.31 7.42 -18.03
N HIS A 199 13.09 7.67 -17.54
CA HIS A 199 12.57 9.02 -17.33
C HIS A 199 11.78 9.13 -16.01
N PRO A 200 11.97 10.23 -15.23
CA PRO A 200 11.24 10.41 -13.96
C PRO A 200 9.72 10.37 -14.09
N ALA A 201 9.16 11.02 -15.11
CA ALA A 201 7.72 10.99 -15.33
C ALA A 201 7.20 9.59 -15.70
N ARG A 202 7.97 8.78 -16.45
CA ARG A 202 7.63 7.38 -16.74
C ARG A 202 7.50 6.58 -15.44
N GLN A 203 8.45 6.76 -14.52
CA GLN A 203 8.36 6.12 -13.20
C GLN A 203 7.12 6.58 -12.42
N GLY A 204 6.78 7.86 -12.48
CA GLY A 204 5.54 8.38 -11.90
C GLY A 204 4.29 7.68 -12.44
N TYR A 205 4.18 7.57 -13.78
CA TYR A 205 3.05 6.86 -14.44
C TYR A 205 2.99 5.38 -14.06
N ILE A 206 4.12 4.68 -14.02
CA ILE A 206 4.17 3.28 -13.58
C ILE A 206 3.70 3.17 -12.13
N SER A 207 4.19 4.01 -11.24
CA SER A 207 3.85 3.94 -9.81
C SER A 207 2.38 4.24 -9.52
N MET A 208 1.75 5.16 -10.27
CA MET A 208 0.34 5.48 -10.06
C MET A 208 -0.61 4.35 -10.46
N THR A 209 -0.20 3.43 -11.36
CA THR A 209 -1.03 2.27 -11.70
C THR A 209 -1.24 1.35 -10.50
N GLY A 210 -0.28 1.29 -9.58
CA GLY A 210 -0.43 0.59 -8.31
C GLY A 210 -1.61 1.10 -7.49
N THR A 211 -1.75 2.43 -7.36
CA THR A 211 -2.89 3.05 -6.67
C THR A 211 -4.23 2.73 -7.36
N PHE A 212 -4.25 2.68 -8.70
CA PHE A 212 -5.44 2.30 -9.45
C PHE A 212 -5.84 0.85 -9.17
N ILE A 213 -4.90 -0.08 -9.30
CA ILE A 213 -5.17 -1.51 -9.09
C ILE A 213 -5.57 -1.77 -7.63
N ASP A 214 -4.82 -1.25 -6.68
CA ASP A 214 -5.07 -1.46 -5.26
C ASP A 214 -6.43 -0.89 -4.83
N THR A 215 -6.67 0.38 -5.07
CA THR A 215 -7.81 1.05 -4.47
C THR A 215 -9.04 1.07 -5.38
N ILE A 216 -8.88 1.33 -6.69
CA ILE A 216 -10.04 1.35 -7.59
C ILE A 216 -10.52 -0.06 -7.92
N VAL A 217 -9.60 -1.04 -8.09
CA VAL A 217 -10.01 -2.40 -8.42
C VAL A 217 -10.19 -3.25 -7.15
N VAL A 218 -9.14 -3.53 -6.40
CA VAL A 218 -9.15 -4.48 -5.29
C VAL A 218 -10.04 -4.02 -4.13
N CYS A 219 -9.94 -2.77 -3.69
CA CYS A 219 -10.79 -2.27 -2.61
C CYS A 219 -12.26 -2.17 -3.02
N THR A 220 -12.57 -1.86 -4.29
CA THR A 220 -13.95 -1.86 -4.78
C THR A 220 -14.54 -3.26 -4.77
N ILE A 221 -13.82 -4.26 -5.26
CA ILE A 221 -14.23 -5.66 -5.21
C ILE A 221 -14.50 -6.09 -3.76
N THR A 222 -13.57 -5.81 -2.85
CA THR A 222 -13.71 -6.15 -1.43
C THR A 222 -14.91 -5.44 -0.78
N GLY A 223 -15.03 -4.14 -1.01
CA GLY A 223 -16.12 -3.33 -0.48
C GLY A 223 -17.50 -3.77 -0.97
N LEU A 224 -17.63 -4.08 -2.26
CA LEU A 224 -18.87 -4.62 -2.83
C LEU A 224 -19.19 -6.01 -2.27
N THR A 225 -18.20 -6.89 -2.15
CA THR A 225 -18.40 -8.21 -1.55
C THR A 225 -18.91 -8.10 -0.12
N ILE A 226 -18.35 -7.19 0.70
CA ILE A 226 -18.80 -6.97 2.07
C ILE A 226 -20.22 -6.35 2.09
N ALA A 227 -20.46 -5.29 1.32
CA ALA A 227 -21.73 -4.57 1.35
C ALA A 227 -22.92 -5.40 0.82
N SER A 228 -22.68 -6.29 -0.16
CA SER A 228 -23.72 -7.16 -0.73
C SER A 228 -23.94 -8.46 0.04
N SER A 229 -23.06 -8.84 0.97
CA SER A 229 -23.08 -10.14 1.64
C SER A 229 -24.07 -10.25 2.80
N GLY A 230 -24.63 -9.12 3.28
CA GLY A 230 -25.53 -9.09 4.45
C GLY A 230 -24.84 -9.31 5.81
N VAL A 231 -23.51 -9.32 5.87
CA VAL A 231 -22.76 -9.55 7.13
C VAL A 231 -22.49 -8.29 7.95
N LEU A 232 -22.86 -7.12 7.43
CA LEU A 232 -22.69 -5.85 8.16
C LEU A 232 -23.48 -5.89 9.46
N GLY A 233 -22.83 -5.57 10.58
CA GLY A 233 -23.43 -5.61 11.91
C GLY A 233 -23.44 -6.98 12.58
N MET A 234 -22.94 -8.04 11.96
CA MET A 234 -22.76 -9.34 12.63
C MET A 234 -21.82 -9.23 13.82
N VAL A 235 -22.13 -9.97 14.87
CA VAL A 235 -21.40 -9.96 16.15
C VAL A 235 -20.56 -11.23 16.24
N GLY A 236 -19.31 -11.09 16.63
CA GLY A 236 -18.40 -12.19 16.85
C GLY A 236 -18.67 -12.94 18.17
N ALA A 237 -17.92 -13.99 18.41
CA ALA A 237 -18.03 -14.80 19.64
C ALA A 237 -17.70 -14.01 20.93
N ASP A 238 -16.98 -12.89 20.79
CA ASP A 238 -16.63 -11.96 21.86
C ASP A 238 -17.73 -10.91 22.17
N GLY A 239 -18.88 -11.00 21.51
CA GLY A 239 -19.99 -10.06 21.65
C GLY A 239 -19.78 -8.70 21.00
N LYS A 240 -18.71 -8.52 20.19
CA LYS A 240 -18.41 -7.28 19.48
C LYS A 240 -18.73 -7.41 17.99
N PRO A 241 -19.08 -6.28 17.31
CA PRO A 241 -19.26 -6.30 15.87
C PRO A 241 -18.00 -6.79 15.14
N LEU A 242 -18.18 -7.62 14.12
CA LEU A 242 -17.09 -8.08 13.28
C LEU A 242 -16.47 -6.88 12.54
N THR A 243 -15.13 -6.78 12.56
CA THR A 243 -14.36 -5.74 11.90
C THR A 243 -13.13 -6.30 11.19
N GLY A 244 -12.53 -5.52 10.29
CA GLY A 244 -11.27 -5.87 9.63
C GLY A 244 -11.30 -7.23 8.93
N VAL A 245 -10.31 -8.05 9.22
CA VAL A 245 -10.12 -9.39 8.64
C VAL A 245 -11.32 -10.29 8.88
N ALA A 246 -11.83 -10.33 10.10
CA ALA A 246 -12.95 -11.21 10.48
C ALA A 246 -14.23 -10.88 9.68
N LEU A 247 -14.52 -9.59 9.46
CA LEU A 247 -15.65 -9.16 8.63
C LEU A 247 -15.47 -9.58 7.16
N THR A 248 -14.29 -9.41 6.61
CA THR A 248 -14.00 -9.82 5.23
C THR A 248 -14.12 -11.32 5.06
N MET A 249 -13.61 -12.11 6.01
CA MET A 249 -13.75 -13.56 6.01
C MET A 249 -15.21 -13.99 6.07
N ALA A 250 -16.02 -13.37 6.91
CA ALA A 250 -17.45 -13.63 7.00
C ALA A 250 -18.17 -13.31 5.67
N ALA A 251 -17.82 -12.18 5.03
CA ALA A 251 -18.41 -11.79 3.74
C ALA A 251 -18.09 -12.78 2.61
N PHE A 252 -16.85 -13.23 2.50
CA PHE A 252 -16.50 -14.24 1.51
C PHE A 252 -17.15 -15.59 1.84
N SER A 253 -17.18 -15.98 3.10
CA SER A 253 -17.79 -17.24 3.53
C SER A 253 -19.30 -17.28 3.33
N SER A 254 -20.00 -16.16 3.45
CA SER A 254 -21.43 -16.10 3.15
C SER A 254 -21.74 -16.33 1.66
N ASN A 255 -20.81 -15.97 0.76
CA ASN A 255 -21.00 -16.13 -0.68
C ASN A 255 -20.52 -17.49 -1.22
N ILE A 256 -19.38 -18.00 -0.73
CA ILE A 256 -18.72 -19.21 -1.28
C ILE A 256 -18.43 -20.28 -0.21
N GLY A 257 -19.10 -20.19 0.93
CA GLY A 257 -18.95 -21.17 2.04
C GLY A 257 -17.58 -21.08 2.71
N VAL A 258 -17.21 -22.16 3.40
CA VAL A 258 -15.96 -22.23 4.18
C VAL A 258 -14.69 -21.91 3.36
N ILE A 259 -14.72 -22.19 2.07
CA ILE A 259 -13.62 -21.90 1.14
C ILE A 259 -13.30 -20.38 1.14
N GLY A 260 -14.30 -19.52 1.34
CA GLY A 260 -14.15 -18.08 1.43
C GLY A 260 -13.18 -17.65 2.53
N SER A 261 -13.28 -18.25 3.72
CA SER A 261 -12.34 -17.96 4.81
C SER A 261 -10.90 -18.34 4.46
N TYR A 262 -10.69 -19.49 3.85
CA TYR A 262 -9.35 -19.92 3.42
C TYR A 262 -8.77 -18.99 2.36
N ILE A 263 -9.57 -18.59 1.38
CA ILE A 263 -9.13 -17.66 0.32
C ILE A 263 -8.69 -16.32 0.91
N VAL A 264 -9.50 -15.75 1.80
CA VAL A 264 -9.16 -14.48 2.45
C VAL A 264 -7.93 -14.63 3.32
N SER A 265 -7.80 -15.71 4.09
CA SER A 265 -6.63 -15.96 4.94
C SER A 265 -5.35 -16.08 4.11
N ILE A 266 -5.35 -16.85 3.03
CA ILE A 266 -4.20 -16.98 2.14
C ILE A 266 -3.88 -15.62 1.49
N GLY A 267 -4.89 -14.89 1.02
CA GLY A 267 -4.74 -13.55 0.46
C GLY A 267 -4.07 -12.61 1.46
N ILE A 268 -4.55 -12.54 2.69
CA ILE A 268 -3.98 -11.67 3.73
C ILE A 268 -2.55 -12.06 4.07
N ILE A 269 -2.24 -13.36 4.20
CA ILE A 269 -0.88 -13.82 4.46
C ILE A 269 0.07 -13.31 3.37
N LEU A 270 -0.30 -13.47 2.11
CA LEU A 270 0.54 -13.06 0.98
C LEU A 270 0.67 -11.53 0.87
N PHE A 271 -0.45 -10.79 0.94
CA PHE A 271 -0.46 -9.33 0.86
C PHE A 271 0.29 -8.69 2.03
N ALA A 272 -0.05 -9.07 3.25
CA ALA A 272 0.55 -8.47 4.43
C ALA A 272 2.03 -8.83 4.57
N TYR A 273 2.42 -10.05 4.24
CA TYR A 273 3.84 -10.44 4.28
C TYR A 273 4.67 -9.70 3.23
N SER A 274 4.17 -9.55 2.00
CA SER A 274 4.86 -8.75 0.98
C SER A 274 5.00 -7.28 1.39
N THR A 275 4.00 -6.75 2.10
CA THR A 275 4.03 -5.39 2.66
C THR A 275 5.08 -5.25 3.75
N ILE A 276 5.23 -6.24 4.66
CA ILE A 276 6.30 -6.27 5.66
C ILE A 276 7.67 -6.15 4.97
N LEU A 277 7.91 -6.94 3.93
CA LEU A 277 9.18 -6.92 3.22
C LEU A 277 9.44 -5.60 2.49
N GLY A 278 8.42 -5.01 1.85
CA GLY A 278 8.55 -3.72 1.17
C GLY A 278 8.80 -2.56 2.13
N TRP A 279 8.12 -2.54 3.27
CA TRP A 279 8.29 -1.51 4.29
C TRP A 279 9.60 -1.64 5.07
N GLU A 280 10.13 -2.84 5.21
CA GLU A 280 11.48 -3.02 5.74
C GLU A 280 12.49 -2.22 4.91
N TYR A 281 12.44 -2.37 3.58
CA TYR A 281 13.31 -1.61 2.69
C TYR A 281 13.10 -0.10 2.79
N ASN A 282 11.85 0.36 2.82
CA ASN A 282 11.55 1.79 2.93
C ASN A 282 12.09 2.39 4.24
N GLY A 283 11.88 1.70 5.35
CA GLY A 283 12.38 2.12 6.66
C GLY A 283 13.92 2.04 6.76
N GLU A 284 14.54 1.00 6.18
CA GLU A 284 16.00 0.90 6.12
C GLU A 284 16.64 2.07 5.35
N LYS A 285 16.06 2.49 4.23
CA LYS A 285 16.57 3.63 3.47
C LYS A 285 16.39 4.96 4.20
N ALA A 286 15.30 5.12 4.95
CA ALA A 286 15.11 6.26 5.83
C ALA A 286 16.12 6.25 7.00
N TRP A 287 16.36 5.09 7.61
CA TRP A 287 17.38 4.88 8.61
C TRP A 287 18.79 5.19 8.10
N GLU A 288 19.13 4.67 6.91
CA GLU A 288 20.42 4.99 6.26
C GLU A 288 20.61 6.48 6.00
N TYR A 289 19.53 7.21 5.67
CA TYR A 289 19.57 8.66 5.51
C TYR A 289 19.89 9.37 6.81
N LEU A 290 19.26 8.97 7.92
CA LEU A 290 19.48 9.59 9.25
C LEU A 290 20.91 9.42 9.76
N PHE A 291 21.48 8.25 9.59
CA PHE A 291 22.82 7.93 10.05
C PHE A 291 23.94 8.20 9.03
N GLY A 292 23.59 8.51 7.78
CA GLY A 292 24.53 8.77 6.70
C GLY A 292 25.36 7.55 6.26
N THR A 293 25.08 6.35 6.78
CA THR A 293 25.85 5.15 6.53
C THR A 293 24.98 3.89 6.60
N HIS A 294 25.30 2.91 5.76
CA HIS A 294 24.66 1.59 5.74
C HIS A 294 25.13 0.65 6.86
N LYS A 295 26.18 1.01 7.60
CA LYS A 295 26.79 0.12 8.62
C LYS A 295 25.81 -0.29 9.72
N TYR A 296 24.84 0.54 10.03
CA TYR A 296 23.85 0.30 11.08
C TYR A 296 22.55 -0.38 10.58
N ASN A 297 22.46 -0.70 9.29
CA ASN A 297 21.26 -1.32 8.74
C ASN A 297 20.94 -2.68 9.37
N ILE A 298 21.97 -3.45 9.79
CA ILE A 298 21.75 -4.72 10.47
C ILE A 298 20.99 -4.56 11.79
N ILE A 299 21.24 -3.46 12.52
CA ILE A 299 20.51 -3.17 13.77
C ILE A 299 19.04 -2.94 13.44
N TYR A 300 18.77 -2.12 12.43
CA TYR A 300 17.40 -1.86 11.98
C TYR A 300 16.68 -3.15 11.56
N ARG A 301 17.31 -4.00 10.76
CA ARG A 301 16.76 -5.28 10.29
C ARG A 301 16.39 -6.22 11.44
N VAL A 302 17.26 -6.36 12.43
CA VAL A 302 17.01 -7.21 13.61
C VAL A 302 15.85 -6.63 14.43
N VAL A 303 15.87 -5.33 14.74
CA VAL A 303 14.79 -4.69 15.50
C VAL A 303 13.48 -4.78 14.75
N PHE A 304 13.46 -4.51 13.43
CA PHE A 304 12.27 -4.60 12.59
C PHE A 304 11.68 -6.02 12.65
N SER A 305 12.51 -7.05 12.53
CA SER A 305 12.05 -8.45 12.61
C SER A 305 11.46 -8.80 13.98
N LEU A 306 12.07 -8.33 15.07
CA LEU A 306 11.53 -8.56 16.43
C LEU A 306 10.17 -7.85 16.64
N VAL A 307 9.99 -6.68 16.04
CA VAL A 307 8.71 -5.95 16.13
C VAL A 307 7.58 -6.68 15.39
N VAL A 308 7.87 -7.54 14.41
CA VAL A 308 6.87 -8.45 13.79
C VAL A 308 6.20 -9.33 14.85
N TYR A 309 6.98 -9.88 15.78
CA TYR A 309 6.43 -10.67 16.89
C TYR A 309 5.52 -9.84 17.78
N VAL A 310 5.96 -8.63 18.13
CA VAL A 310 5.17 -7.70 18.95
C VAL A 310 3.84 -7.39 18.24
N GLY A 311 3.88 -7.06 16.95
CA GLY A 311 2.68 -6.77 16.17
C GLY A 311 1.68 -7.94 16.12
N ALA A 312 2.19 -9.16 15.94
CA ALA A 312 1.37 -10.36 15.91
C ALA A 312 0.60 -10.63 17.23
N THR A 313 1.14 -10.17 18.35
CA THR A 313 0.63 -10.46 19.70
C THR A 313 -0.12 -9.30 20.35
N GLN A 314 -0.07 -8.08 19.78
CA GLN A 314 -0.75 -6.90 20.34
C GLN A 314 -2.20 -6.78 19.88
N THR A 315 -2.95 -5.89 20.57
CA THR A 315 -4.35 -5.58 20.22
C THR A 315 -4.43 -4.77 18.93
N LEU A 316 -5.49 -5.00 18.17
CA LEU A 316 -5.74 -4.31 16.89
C LEU A 316 -5.76 -2.78 17.04
N ASP A 317 -6.46 -2.26 18.07
CA ASP A 317 -6.59 -0.82 18.28
C ASP A 317 -5.26 -0.11 18.55
N LEU A 318 -4.39 -0.73 19.37
CA LEU A 318 -3.07 -0.17 19.64
C LEU A 318 -2.24 -0.06 18.35
N VAL A 319 -2.23 -1.11 17.56
CA VAL A 319 -1.45 -1.20 16.33
C VAL A 319 -1.92 -0.17 15.29
N TRP A 320 -3.24 -0.04 15.11
CA TRP A 320 -3.82 0.92 14.17
C TRP A 320 -3.60 2.37 14.59
N ASN A 321 -3.78 2.70 15.88
CA ASN A 321 -3.58 4.06 16.36
C ASN A 321 -2.13 4.53 16.19
N LEU A 322 -1.15 3.68 16.50
CA LEU A 322 0.27 3.98 16.27
C LEU A 322 0.57 4.20 14.79
N SER A 323 0.02 3.34 13.92
CA SER A 323 0.19 3.45 12.48
C SER A 323 -0.40 4.73 11.92
N ASP A 324 -1.61 5.11 12.32
CA ASP A 324 -2.29 6.31 11.84
C ASP A 324 -1.54 7.59 12.24
N ILE A 325 -1.04 7.66 13.47
CA ILE A 325 -0.23 8.80 13.95
C ILE A 325 1.06 8.92 13.12
N ALA A 326 1.78 7.82 12.96
CA ALA A 326 3.05 7.81 12.24
C ALA A 326 2.87 8.18 10.76
N ASN A 327 1.81 7.67 10.11
CA ASN A 327 1.45 8.01 8.74
C ASN A 327 1.13 9.50 8.57
N ALA A 328 0.34 10.07 9.48
CA ALA A 328 0.00 11.49 9.44
C ALA A 328 1.26 12.37 9.55
N LEU A 329 2.17 12.03 10.46
CA LEU A 329 3.43 12.76 10.65
C LEU A 329 4.34 12.66 9.42
N MET A 330 4.38 11.50 8.76
CA MET A 330 5.16 11.28 7.52
C MET A 330 4.56 12.01 6.32
N ALA A 331 3.24 12.05 6.21
CA ALA A 331 2.54 12.69 5.09
C ALA A 331 2.79 14.20 5.02
N ILE A 332 2.85 14.90 6.15
CA ILE A 332 2.97 16.37 6.20
C ILE A 332 4.20 16.88 5.42
N PRO A 333 5.44 16.46 5.73
CA PRO A 333 6.60 16.94 4.98
C PRO A 333 6.60 16.52 3.52
N ASN A 334 6.05 15.33 3.19
CA ASN A 334 5.95 14.88 1.81
C ASN A 334 4.99 15.75 0.99
N LEU A 335 3.80 16.04 1.50
CA LEU A 335 2.82 16.90 0.80
C LEU A 335 3.36 18.33 0.62
N ILE A 336 4.06 18.86 1.61
CA ILE A 336 4.78 20.15 1.47
C ILE A 336 5.78 20.06 0.30
N SER A 337 6.53 18.97 0.19
CA SER A 337 7.53 18.82 -0.88
C SER A 337 6.89 18.78 -2.27
N ILE A 338 5.77 18.10 -2.43
CA ILE A 338 5.02 18.05 -3.70
C ILE A 338 4.54 19.44 -4.11
N LEU A 339 3.96 20.20 -3.16
CA LEU A 339 3.46 21.56 -3.43
C LEU A 339 4.59 22.52 -3.78
N VAL A 340 5.70 22.50 -3.05
CA VAL A 340 6.87 23.38 -3.30
C VAL A 340 7.51 23.03 -4.66
N LEU A 341 7.54 21.77 -5.05
CA LEU A 341 8.17 21.29 -6.27
C LEU A 341 7.19 21.12 -7.43
N ALA A 342 5.96 21.62 -7.33
CA ALA A 342 4.96 21.57 -8.40
C ALA A 342 5.47 22.14 -9.76
N PRO A 343 6.28 23.21 -9.81
CA PRO A 343 6.90 23.67 -11.07
C PRO A 343 7.81 22.61 -11.69
N VAL A 344 8.59 21.88 -10.90
CA VAL A 344 9.46 20.79 -11.36
C VAL A 344 8.64 19.63 -11.92
N ILE A 345 7.52 19.29 -11.26
CA ILE A 345 6.61 18.26 -11.74
C ILE A 345 6.07 18.62 -13.13
N LYS A 346 5.62 19.86 -13.28
CA LYS A 346 5.12 20.37 -14.56
C LYS A 346 6.17 20.28 -15.68
N GLU A 347 7.40 20.70 -15.40
CA GLU A 347 8.51 20.63 -16.35
C GLU A 347 8.80 19.20 -16.81
N GLU A 348 8.87 18.24 -15.88
CA GLU A 348 9.10 16.83 -16.18
C GLU A 348 7.99 16.19 -17.00
N VAL A 349 6.73 16.54 -16.75
CA VAL A 349 5.58 16.06 -17.54
C VAL A 349 5.68 16.57 -18.97
N PHE A 350 6.01 17.85 -19.19
CA PHE A 350 6.16 18.40 -20.53
C PHE A 350 7.36 17.80 -21.27
N SER A 351 8.50 17.61 -20.59
CA SER A 351 9.67 16.98 -21.22
C SER A 351 9.37 15.54 -21.65
N PHE A 352 8.58 14.82 -20.87
CA PHE A 352 8.19 13.45 -21.18
C PHE A 352 7.23 13.34 -22.37
N GLN A 353 6.39 14.34 -22.61
CA GLN A 353 5.54 14.36 -23.82
C GLN A 353 6.38 14.29 -25.10
N ALA A 354 7.52 15.00 -25.14
CA ALA A 354 8.43 14.94 -26.28
C ALA A 354 9.07 13.54 -26.45
N VAL A 355 9.32 12.83 -25.35
CA VAL A 355 9.81 11.43 -25.39
C VAL A 355 8.75 10.52 -25.99
N ILE A 356 7.50 10.62 -25.51
CA ILE A 356 6.37 9.82 -26.02
C ILE A 356 6.16 10.04 -27.51
N GLU A 357 6.22 11.29 -28.00
CA GLU A 357 6.05 11.59 -29.42
C GLU A 357 7.15 10.96 -30.28
N LYS A 358 8.40 10.96 -29.80
CA LYS A 358 9.51 10.28 -30.49
C LYS A 358 9.30 8.76 -30.54
N GLU A 359 8.89 8.15 -29.43
CA GLU A 359 8.62 6.71 -29.35
C GLU A 359 7.47 6.30 -30.29
N LYS A 360 6.37 7.06 -30.31
CA LYS A 360 5.26 6.84 -31.24
C LYS A 360 5.70 6.95 -32.69
N ALA A 361 6.52 7.94 -33.02
CA ALA A 361 7.05 8.13 -34.39
C ALA A 361 7.96 6.96 -34.78
N ALA A 362 8.81 6.46 -33.89
CA ALA A 362 9.66 5.30 -34.11
C ALA A 362 8.83 4.02 -34.36
N ALA A 363 7.88 3.73 -33.46
CA ALA A 363 6.99 2.57 -33.59
C ALA A 363 6.15 2.60 -34.89
N ARG A 364 5.70 3.80 -35.31
CA ARG A 364 4.99 3.95 -36.60
C ARG A 364 5.86 3.65 -37.80
N LYS A 365 7.14 4.06 -37.76
CA LYS A 365 8.09 3.74 -38.85
C LYS A 365 8.36 2.24 -38.93
N GLU A 366 8.52 1.59 -37.78
CA GLU A 366 8.77 0.16 -37.68
C GLU A 366 7.57 -0.65 -38.22
N ALA A 367 6.35 -0.31 -37.81
CA ALA A 367 5.13 -0.92 -38.31
C ALA A 367 4.91 -0.73 -39.84
N LEU A 368 5.31 0.44 -40.39
CA LEU A 368 5.25 0.67 -41.83
C LEU A 368 6.28 -0.18 -42.60
N ALA A 369 7.50 -0.31 -42.08
CA ALA A 369 8.53 -1.15 -42.66
C ALA A 369 8.14 -2.64 -42.68
N GLU A 370 7.60 -3.14 -41.58
CA GLU A 370 7.06 -4.51 -41.48
C GLU A 370 5.91 -4.76 -42.48
N ALA A 371 4.98 -3.79 -42.62
CA ALA A 371 3.90 -3.88 -43.60
C ALA A 371 4.37 -3.88 -45.05
N GLU A 372 5.40 -3.09 -45.38
CA GLU A 372 6.01 -3.10 -46.70
C GLU A 372 6.77 -4.40 -47.02
N GLU A 373 7.38 -5.01 -45.99
CA GLU A 373 8.08 -6.28 -46.14
C GLU A 373 7.08 -7.45 -46.32
N ALA A 374 5.96 -7.42 -45.58
CA ALA A 374 4.87 -8.40 -45.70
C ALA A 374 4.15 -8.33 -47.08
N GLN A 375 4.15 -7.17 -47.78
CA GLN A 375 3.56 -7.03 -49.11
C GLN A 375 4.49 -7.52 -50.23
N LYS A 376 5.76 -7.79 -49.93
CA LYS A 376 6.76 -8.28 -50.92
C LYS A 376 6.85 -9.80 -50.97
N ILE A 377 6.18 -10.48 -50.03
CA ILE A 377 6.05 -11.94 -49.96
C ILE A 377 4.72 -12.37 -50.56
#